data_72b159418f07c034a42db45078577c6a
#
_entry.id   72b159418f07c034a42db45078577c6a
#
_cell.length_a   1.000
_cell.length_b   1.000
_cell.length_c   1.000
_cell.angle_alpha   90.00
_cell.angle_beta   90.00
_cell.angle_gamma   90.00
#
_symmetry.space_group_name_H-M   'P 1'
#
loop_
_entity.id
_entity.type
_entity.pdbx_description
1 polymer ?
#
loop_
_entity_poly.entity_id
_entity_poly.type
_entity_poly.pdbx_seq_one_letter_code
_entity_poly.pdbx_strand_id
1 'polypeptide(L)'
;MKADETIYMLSKGRYIAVSPYIWVNSVLISEVALNLLNRYEIVNLIDLVGFRYEILERIASRRGMVEKLSRIVIGQRIRPLIVFELDENPSFLRNRPIFATASRWLKDFKTYGYKKVSVKRISSLPIFSVECDDFRTLIRITPQGVEDVKIPSQLQRVLHIIEEGLEIYGPFKFRDAIVIISKELKVSRDESRRLLMQLIKQGFIKIVRGGYLECSR
;
A
#
# COMPACT_ATOMS: atom_id res chain seq x y z
N MET A 1 3.07 -1.49 -10.17
CA MET A 1 3.46 -2.69 -9.40
C MET A 1 2.20 -3.30 -8.81
N LYS A 2 2.05 -4.62 -8.88
CA LYS A 2 0.89 -5.35 -8.35
C LYS A 2 0.98 -5.51 -6.83
N ALA A 3 -0.15 -5.84 -6.19
CA ALA A 3 -0.23 -6.03 -4.75
C ALA A 3 0.74 -7.12 -4.25
N ASP A 4 0.76 -8.28 -4.90
CA ASP A 4 1.67 -9.38 -4.53
C ASP A 4 3.14 -9.03 -4.75
N GLU A 5 3.47 -8.28 -5.80
CA GLU A 5 4.83 -7.76 -6.03
C GLU A 5 5.25 -6.80 -4.91
N THR A 6 4.31 -5.95 -4.45
CA THR A 6 4.54 -5.04 -3.32
C THR A 6 4.89 -5.83 -2.06
N ILE A 7 4.07 -6.83 -1.70
CA ILE A 7 4.32 -7.67 -0.53
C ILE A 7 5.64 -8.43 -0.66
N TYR A 8 5.95 -8.95 -1.85
CA TYR A 8 7.22 -9.62 -2.12
C TYR A 8 8.42 -8.67 -1.92
N MET A 9 8.34 -7.44 -2.41
CA MET A 9 9.39 -6.42 -2.20
C MET A 9 9.57 -6.12 -0.71
N LEU A 10 8.47 -5.90 0.02
CA LEU A 10 8.52 -5.66 1.47
C LEU A 10 9.16 -6.81 2.24
N SER A 11 9.01 -8.04 1.77
CA SER A 11 9.57 -9.23 2.41
C SER A 11 11.05 -9.48 2.08
N LYS A 12 11.67 -8.73 1.17
CA LYS A 12 13.08 -8.90 0.76
C LYS A 12 14.07 -7.94 1.42
N GLY A 13 13.60 -6.77 1.79
CA GLY A 13 14.45 -5.68 2.25
C GLY A 13 14.31 -5.39 3.74
N ARG A 14 15.03 -4.37 4.21
CA ARG A 14 14.85 -3.80 5.54
C ARG A 14 13.89 -2.64 5.45
N TYR A 15 12.60 -2.94 5.51
CA TYR A 15 11.55 -1.94 5.40
C TYR A 15 10.78 -1.80 6.71
N ILE A 16 10.36 -0.56 6.99
CA ILE A 16 9.39 -0.26 8.03
C ILE A 16 8.20 0.42 7.36
N ALA A 17 7.06 -0.27 7.33
CA ALA A 17 5.81 0.29 6.87
C ALA A 17 5.21 1.20 7.94
N VAL A 18 4.95 2.45 7.58
CA VAL A 18 4.45 3.47 8.50
C VAL A 18 3.04 3.86 8.10
N SER A 19 2.09 3.54 8.97
CA SER A 19 0.68 3.92 8.82
C SER A 19 0.08 4.27 10.18
N PRO A 20 -0.73 5.33 10.29
CA PRO A 20 -1.45 5.65 11.54
C PRO A 20 -2.59 4.65 11.84
N TYR A 21 -2.87 3.74 10.92
CA TYR A 21 -3.95 2.77 11.05
C TYR A 21 -3.39 1.41 11.49
N ILE A 22 -3.51 1.06 12.77
CA ILE A 22 -3.02 -0.22 13.35
C ILE A 22 -3.56 -1.43 12.59
N TRP A 23 -4.83 -1.41 12.16
CA TRP A 23 -5.41 -2.52 11.40
C TRP A 23 -4.74 -2.71 10.02
N VAL A 24 -4.30 -1.61 9.36
CA VAL A 24 -3.53 -1.67 8.11
C VAL A 24 -2.17 -2.30 8.35
N ASN A 25 -1.51 -1.91 9.43
CA ASN A 25 -0.24 -2.49 9.85
C ASN A 25 -0.38 -3.98 10.16
N SER A 26 -1.50 -4.40 10.79
CA SER A 26 -1.81 -5.82 11.03
C SER A 26 -1.98 -6.60 9.71
N VAL A 27 -2.63 -6.03 8.71
CA VAL A 27 -2.76 -6.66 7.38
C VAL A 27 -1.39 -6.80 6.71
N LEU A 28 -0.59 -5.73 6.69
CA LEU A 28 0.73 -5.76 6.03
C LEU A 28 1.68 -6.75 6.68
N ILE A 29 1.73 -6.79 8.02
CA ILE A 29 2.60 -7.75 8.74
C ILE A 29 2.14 -9.19 8.48
N SER A 30 0.83 -9.45 8.43
CA SER A 30 0.27 -10.76 8.10
C SER A 30 0.65 -11.22 6.69
N GLU A 31 0.47 -10.34 5.70
CA GLU A 31 0.81 -10.64 4.31
C GLU A 31 2.31 -10.91 4.13
N VAL A 32 3.16 -10.11 4.79
CA VAL A 32 4.62 -10.32 4.77
C VAL A 32 5.00 -11.60 5.50
N ALA A 33 4.40 -11.91 6.66
CA ALA A 33 4.65 -13.15 7.39
C ALA A 33 4.36 -14.38 6.51
N LEU A 34 3.19 -14.42 5.89
CA LEU A 34 2.79 -15.52 4.99
C LEU A 34 3.69 -15.61 3.76
N ASN A 35 4.11 -14.46 3.19
CA ASN A 35 5.05 -14.47 2.07
C ASN A 35 6.43 -15.01 2.48
N LEU A 36 6.92 -14.67 3.67
CA LEU A 36 8.18 -15.20 4.21
C LEU A 36 8.15 -16.70 4.40
N LEU A 37 7.01 -17.32 4.76
CA LEU A 37 6.87 -18.78 4.89
C LEU A 37 7.05 -19.55 3.57
N ASN A 38 7.07 -18.86 2.42
CA ASN A 38 7.45 -19.48 1.15
C ASN A 38 8.97 -19.68 1.02
N ARG A 39 9.77 -19.01 1.86
CA ARG A 39 11.26 -19.04 1.81
C ARG A 39 11.88 -19.56 3.11
N TYR A 40 11.16 -19.47 4.21
CA TYR A 40 11.63 -19.85 5.51
C TYR A 40 10.69 -20.89 6.13
N GLU A 41 11.25 -21.81 6.85
CA GLU A 41 10.47 -22.85 7.55
C GLU A 41 9.66 -22.26 8.70
N ILE A 42 10.22 -21.30 9.43
CA ILE A 42 9.60 -20.61 10.56
C ILE A 42 9.77 -19.11 10.40
N VAL A 43 8.78 -18.32 10.81
CA VAL A 43 8.84 -16.86 10.88
C VAL A 43 8.53 -16.42 12.31
N ASN A 44 9.38 -15.58 12.89
CA ASN A 44 9.21 -15.08 14.24
C ASN A 44 8.56 -13.68 14.22
N LEU A 45 7.47 -13.53 14.95
CA LEU A 45 6.72 -12.30 15.12
C LEU A 45 6.87 -11.77 16.54
N ILE A 46 7.37 -10.54 16.67
CA ILE A 46 7.28 -9.78 17.91
C ILE A 46 6.07 -8.86 17.83
N ASP A 47 5.18 -9.03 18.79
CA ASP A 47 3.99 -8.20 18.98
C ASP A 47 4.20 -7.25 20.17
N LEU A 48 4.15 -5.94 19.93
CA LEU A 48 4.43 -4.93 20.95
C LEU A 48 3.17 -4.23 21.50
N VAL A 49 2.02 -4.37 20.81
CA VAL A 49 0.80 -3.59 21.16
C VAL A 49 -0.51 -4.39 21.12
N GLY A 50 -0.48 -5.66 20.80
CA GLY A 50 -1.68 -6.49 20.63
C GLY A 50 -2.09 -6.63 19.16
N PHE A 51 -1.38 -7.51 18.47
CA PHE A 51 -1.63 -7.87 17.08
C PHE A 51 -2.97 -8.63 16.95
N ARG A 52 -3.71 -8.32 15.88
CA ARG A 52 -5.00 -8.95 15.62
C ARG A 52 -4.83 -10.26 14.84
N TYR A 53 -4.72 -11.36 15.56
CA TYR A 53 -4.52 -12.69 14.97
C TYR A 53 -5.64 -13.11 14.02
N GLU A 54 -6.88 -12.64 14.23
CA GLU A 54 -8.01 -12.94 13.36
C GLU A 54 -7.79 -12.40 11.93
N ILE A 55 -7.01 -11.32 11.79
CA ILE A 55 -6.62 -10.80 10.47
C ILE A 55 -5.67 -11.77 9.77
N LEU A 56 -4.67 -12.26 10.48
CA LEU A 56 -3.72 -13.25 9.95
C LEU A 56 -4.44 -14.54 9.52
N GLU A 57 -5.34 -15.06 10.35
CA GLU A 57 -6.13 -16.25 10.05
C GLU A 57 -7.00 -16.08 8.82
N ARG A 58 -7.70 -14.95 8.68
CA ARG A 58 -8.52 -14.63 7.50
C ARG A 58 -7.67 -14.58 6.22
N ILE A 59 -6.51 -13.93 6.29
CA ILE A 59 -5.61 -13.82 5.13
C ILE A 59 -5.05 -15.20 4.78
N ALA A 60 -4.63 -15.98 5.78
CA ALA A 60 -4.13 -17.35 5.59
C ALA A 60 -5.21 -18.25 4.97
N SER A 61 -6.46 -18.16 5.44
CA SER A 61 -7.59 -18.89 4.86
C SER A 61 -7.81 -18.52 3.39
N ARG A 62 -7.83 -17.24 3.08
CA ARG A 62 -7.97 -16.76 1.69
C ARG A 62 -6.84 -17.25 0.77
N ARG A 63 -5.61 -17.33 1.30
CA ARG A 63 -4.43 -17.79 0.56
C ARG A 63 -4.23 -19.31 0.56
N GLY A 64 -5.11 -20.08 1.23
CA GLY A 64 -4.95 -21.54 1.39
C GLY A 64 -3.72 -21.93 2.19
N MET A 65 -3.34 -21.10 3.19
CA MET A 65 -2.12 -21.28 4.00
C MET A 65 -2.40 -21.50 5.49
N VAL A 66 -3.60 -21.91 5.87
CA VAL A 66 -4.00 -22.09 7.28
C VAL A 66 -3.07 -23.07 8.01
N GLU A 67 -2.69 -24.16 7.36
CA GLU A 67 -1.75 -25.17 7.92
C GLU A 67 -0.37 -24.60 8.24
N LYS A 68 0.04 -23.50 7.58
CA LYS A 68 1.33 -22.84 7.81
C LYS A 68 1.31 -21.87 8.99
N LEU A 69 0.16 -21.60 9.60
CA LEU A 69 0.06 -20.66 10.74
C LEU A 69 0.87 -21.14 11.96
N SER A 70 0.94 -22.45 12.19
CA SER A 70 1.76 -23.03 13.27
C SER A 70 3.26 -22.75 13.12
N ARG A 71 3.70 -22.30 11.95
CA ARG A 71 5.09 -21.94 11.64
C ARG A 71 5.39 -20.44 11.91
N ILE A 72 4.39 -19.67 12.34
CA ILE A 72 4.57 -18.30 12.83
C ILE A 72 4.68 -18.36 14.35
N VAL A 73 5.90 -18.17 14.85
CA VAL A 73 6.21 -18.25 16.29
C VAL A 73 6.24 -16.85 16.89
N ILE A 74 5.58 -16.68 18.03
CA ILE A 74 5.41 -15.39 18.68
C ILE A 74 6.40 -15.24 19.84
N GLY A 75 6.97 -14.04 19.94
CA GLY A 75 7.81 -13.65 21.07
C GLY A 75 9.28 -14.09 20.99
N GLN A 76 9.67 -14.88 19.99
CA GLN A 76 11.07 -15.28 19.83
C GLN A 76 11.86 -14.24 19.00
N ARG A 77 13.10 -13.96 19.44
CA ARG A 77 14.00 -12.99 18.79
C ARG A 77 14.98 -13.64 17.81
N ILE A 78 14.53 -14.68 17.12
CA ILE A 78 15.32 -15.47 16.17
C ILE A 78 14.93 -15.08 14.75
N ARG A 79 15.87 -15.06 13.82
CA ARG A 79 15.59 -14.77 12.41
C ARG A 79 15.02 -15.98 11.68
N PRO A 80 14.15 -15.77 10.70
CA PRO A 80 13.60 -14.49 10.19
C PRO A 80 12.64 -13.84 11.19
N LEU A 81 12.86 -12.56 11.47
CA LEU A 81 12.12 -11.77 12.46
C LEU A 81 11.34 -10.65 11.80
N ILE A 82 10.08 -10.52 12.17
CA ILE A 82 9.22 -9.36 11.87
C ILE A 82 8.72 -8.75 13.19
N VAL A 83 8.47 -7.42 13.19
CA VAL A 83 8.06 -6.69 14.40
C VAL A 83 6.83 -5.86 14.10
N PHE A 84 5.79 -6.05 14.91
CA PHE A 84 4.56 -5.27 14.86
C PHE A 84 4.66 -4.07 15.79
N GLU A 85 4.46 -2.84 15.24
CA GLU A 85 4.51 -1.55 15.93
C GLU A 85 5.86 -1.27 16.63
N LEU A 86 6.93 -1.32 15.85
CA LEU A 86 8.32 -1.14 16.27
C LEU A 86 8.59 0.19 16.99
N ASP A 87 7.81 1.24 16.72
CA ASP A 87 7.95 2.55 17.37
C ASP A 87 7.63 2.53 18.87
N GLU A 88 6.91 1.53 19.34
CA GLU A 88 6.69 1.33 20.80
C GLU A 88 7.95 0.84 21.53
N ASN A 89 8.81 0.09 20.83
CA ASN A 89 10.11 -0.30 21.39
C ASN A 89 11.19 -0.39 20.30
N PRO A 90 11.86 0.72 19.97
CA PRO A 90 12.90 0.77 18.94
C PRO A 90 14.13 -0.11 19.24
N SER A 91 14.32 -0.57 20.48
CA SER A 91 15.44 -1.44 20.83
C SER A 91 15.46 -2.75 20.02
N PHE A 92 14.31 -3.20 19.50
CA PHE A 92 14.21 -4.38 18.63
C PHE A 92 14.93 -4.23 17.28
N LEU A 93 15.31 -3.00 16.86
CA LEU A 93 16.18 -2.77 15.70
C LEU A 93 17.52 -3.53 15.81
N ARG A 94 18.05 -3.72 17.03
CA ARG A 94 19.28 -4.47 17.28
C ARG A 94 19.18 -5.91 16.79
N ASN A 95 18.00 -6.51 16.80
CA ASN A 95 17.76 -7.85 16.30
C ASN A 95 17.64 -7.91 14.77
N ARG A 96 17.72 -6.75 14.09
CA ARG A 96 17.68 -6.58 12.63
C ARG A 96 16.49 -7.31 12.00
N PRO A 97 15.22 -6.95 12.35
CA PRO A 97 14.06 -7.53 11.69
C PRO A 97 14.12 -7.35 10.17
N ILE A 98 13.56 -8.31 9.42
CA ILE A 98 13.44 -8.23 7.96
C ILE A 98 12.42 -7.15 7.60
N PHE A 99 11.29 -7.14 8.31
CA PHE A 99 10.20 -6.20 8.12
C PHE A 99 9.62 -5.79 9.47
N ALA A 100 9.16 -4.54 9.54
CA ALA A 100 8.40 -4.08 10.69
C ALA A 100 7.30 -3.11 10.25
N THR A 101 6.32 -2.93 11.14
CA THR A 101 5.34 -1.84 11.05
C THR A 101 5.56 -0.84 12.17
N ALA A 102 5.07 0.38 11.97
CA ALA A 102 5.10 1.45 12.94
C ALA A 102 3.94 2.42 12.71
N SER A 103 3.45 3.05 13.77
CA SER A 103 2.46 4.12 13.66
C SER A 103 3.08 5.43 13.21
N ARG A 104 4.36 5.64 13.54
CA ARG A 104 5.15 6.84 13.21
C ARG A 104 6.60 6.48 12.86
N TRP A 105 7.23 7.39 12.10
CA TRP A 105 8.65 7.25 11.76
C TRP A 105 9.54 7.86 12.84
N LEU A 106 10.50 7.09 13.35
CA LEU A 106 11.52 7.56 14.28
C LEU A 106 12.87 7.75 13.57
N LYS A 107 13.68 8.73 14.01
CA LYS A 107 15.01 9.00 13.43
C LYS A 107 15.94 7.80 13.47
N ASP A 108 15.88 7.01 14.53
CA ASP A 108 16.70 5.83 14.74
C ASP A 108 16.51 4.76 13.65
N PHE A 109 15.32 4.68 13.03
CA PHE A 109 15.05 3.73 11.97
C PHE A 109 16.00 3.91 10.77
N LYS A 110 16.25 5.16 10.38
CA LYS A 110 17.21 5.48 9.31
C LYS A 110 18.64 5.13 9.70
N THR A 111 19.03 5.40 10.95
CA THR A 111 20.38 5.14 11.47
C THR A 111 20.72 3.64 11.41
N TYR A 112 19.73 2.76 11.59
CA TYR A 112 19.89 1.31 11.46
C TYR A 112 19.74 0.77 10.02
N GLY A 113 19.65 1.65 9.04
CA GLY A 113 19.60 1.29 7.61
C GLY A 113 18.25 0.77 7.13
N TYR A 114 17.16 1.17 7.80
CA TYR A 114 15.81 0.85 7.35
C TYR A 114 15.30 1.90 6.35
N LYS A 115 14.61 1.40 5.33
CA LYS A 115 13.88 2.25 4.38
C LYS A 115 12.45 2.45 4.86
N LYS A 116 11.99 3.70 4.80
CA LYS A 116 10.61 4.05 5.12
C LYS A 116 9.68 3.64 3.98
N VAL A 117 8.61 2.93 4.31
CA VAL A 117 7.47 2.72 3.42
C VAL A 117 6.28 3.50 3.98
N SER A 118 5.91 4.58 3.34
CA SER A 118 4.77 5.39 3.75
C SER A 118 3.48 4.77 3.21
N VAL A 119 2.53 4.46 4.10
CA VAL A 119 1.24 3.87 3.75
C VAL A 119 0.13 4.84 4.11
N LYS A 120 -0.44 5.49 3.10
CA LYS A 120 -1.43 6.56 3.27
C LYS A 120 -2.74 6.20 2.57
N ARG A 121 -3.85 6.39 3.26
CA ARG A 121 -5.17 6.29 2.64
C ARG A 121 -5.38 7.48 1.71
N ILE A 122 -5.80 7.22 0.47
CA ILE A 122 -5.96 8.26 -0.55
C ILE A 122 -7.41 8.56 -0.92
N SER A 123 -8.36 7.72 -0.49
CA SER A 123 -9.78 7.91 -0.80
C SER A 123 -10.68 7.42 0.33
N SER A 124 -11.99 7.63 0.22
CA SER A 124 -13.01 7.03 1.10
C SER A 124 -13.06 5.51 0.98
N LEU A 125 -12.67 4.95 -0.17
CA LEU A 125 -12.47 3.51 -0.37
C LEU A 125 -11.20 3.04 0.36
N PRO A 126 -11.04 1.75 0.64
CA PRO A 126 -9.85 1.21 1.29
C PRO A 126 -8.65 1.11 0.31
N ILE A 127 -8.38 2.21 -0.42
CA ILE A 127 -7.25 2.35 -1.34
C ILE A 127 -6.16 3.14 -0.65
N PHE A 128 -4.95 2.59 -0.71
CA PHE A 128 -3.77 3.15 -0.07
C PHE A 128 -2.66 3.36 -1.09
N SER A 129 -1.97 4.50 -1.00
CA SER A 129 -0.67 4.70 -1.61
C SER A 129 0.39 4.08 -0.73
N VAL A 130 1.21 3.22 -1.30
CA VAL A 130 2.39 2.62 -0.65
C VAL A 130 3.61 3.17 -1.36
N GLU A 131 4.39 3.98 -0.66
CA GLU A 131 5.49 4.75 -1.22
C GLU A 131 6.79 4.48 -0.47
N CYS A 132 7.84 4.18 -1.21
CA CYS A 132 9.22 4.09 -0.78
C CYS A 132 10.10 4.79 -1.81
N ASP A 133 11.37 5.06 -1.49
CA ASP A 133 12.32 5.64 -2.45
C ASP A 133 12.44 4.78 -3.73
N ASP A 134 12.26 3.45 -3.60
CA ASP A 134 12.44 2.49 -4.71
C ASP A 134 11.15 2.28 -5.53
N PHE A 135 9.98 2.59 -4.97
CA PHE A 135 8.71 2.32 -5.63
C PHE A 135 7.54 3.13 -5.07
N ARG A 136 6.54 3.30 -5.92
CA ARG A 136 5.22 3.82 -5.54
C ARG A 136 4.15 2.96 -6.18
N THR A 137 3.11 2.61 -5.43
CA THR A 137 1.98 1.82 -5.94
C THR A 137 0.70 2.12 -5.19
N LEU A 138 -0.42 1.82 -5.84
CA LEU A 138 -1.75 1.86 -5.23
C LEU A 138 -2.24 0.44 -5.01
N ILE A 139 -2.65 0.15 -3.78
CA ILE A 139 -3.20 -1.14 -3.41
C ILE A 139 -4.49 -0.96 -2.61
N ARG A 140 -5.37 -1.94 -2.70
CA ARG A 140 -6.53 -2.05 -1.83
C ARG A 140 -6.14 -2.87 -0.60
N ILE A 141 -6.30 -2.29 0.60
CA ILE A 141 -6.04 -2.98 1.87
C ILE A 141 -7.38 -3.15 2.58
N THR A 142 -7.73 -4.38 2.91
CA THR A 142 -8.93 -4.76 3.66
C THR A 142 -8.56 -5.74 4.77
N PRO A 143 -9.42 -6.01 5.75
CA PRO A 143 -9.16 -7.04 6.75
C PRO A 143 -8.99 -8.46 6.17
N GLN A 144 -9.33 -8.67 4.90
CA GLN A 144 -9.13 -9.91 4.16
C GLN A 144 -7.76 -9.97 3.46
N GLY A 145 -6.99 -8.89 3.48
CA GLY A 145 -5.64 -8.81 2.92
C GLY A 145 -5.45 -7.69 1.91
N VAL A 146 -4.40 -7.82 1.12
CA VAL A 146 -4.00 -6.87 0.09
C VAL A 146 -4.45 -7.35 -1.29
N GLU A 147 -4.94 -6.43 -2.11
CA GLU A 147 -5.43 -6.71 -3.46
C GLU A 147 -5.03 -5.61 -4.44
N ASP A 148 -4.96 -5.98 -5.72
CA ASP A 148 -4.82 -5.00 -6.79
C ASP A 148 -6.03 -4.06 -6.83
N VAL A 149 -5.78 -2.79 -7.11
CA VAL A 149 -6.88 -1.86 -7.32
C VAL A 149 -7.47 -2.12 -8.71
N LYS A 150 -8.70 -2.65 -8.72
CA LYS A 150 -9.46 -2.84 -9.95
C LYS A 150 -10.12 -1.53 -10.35
N ILE A 151 -9.68 -0.96 -11.45
CA ILE A 151 -10.29 0.21 -12.07
C ILE A 151 -11.24 -0.30 -13.17
N PRO A 152 -12.52 0.10 -13.19
CA PRO A 152 -13.41 -0.20 -14.31
C PRO A 152 -12.80 0.24 -15.64
N SER A 153 -12.98 -0.55 -16.71
CA SER A 153 -12.33 -0.32 -18.00
C SER A 153 -12.55 1.10 -18.57
N GLN A 154 -13.75 1.65 -18.39
CA GLN A 154 -14.05 3.02 -18.80
C GLN A 154 -13.23 4.07 -18.04
N LEU A 155 -13.10 3.92 -16.70
CA LEU A 155 -12.27 4.80 -15.87
C LEU A 155 -10.78 4.62 -16.17
N GLN A 156 -10.36 3.40 -16.52
CA GLN A 156 -8.97 3.13 -16.91
C GLN A 156 -8.61 3.88 -18.19
N ARG A 157 -9.51 3.90 -19.20
CA ARG A 157 -9.31 4.69 -20.43
C ARG A 157 -9.24 6.19 -20.13
N VAL A 158 -10.11 6.71 -19.26
CA VAL A 158 -10.04 8.12 -18.85
C VAL A 158 -8.72 8.43 -18.15
N LEU A 159 -8.28 7.58 -17.26
CA LEU A 159 -7.00 7.75 -16.54
C LEU A 159 -5.84 7.80 -17.54
N HIS A 160 -5.80 6.88 -18.50
CA HIS A 160 -4.77 6.85 -19.55
C HIS A 160 -4.75 8.14 -20.40
N ILE A 161 -5.91 8.63 -20.83
CA ILE A 161 -6.02 9.92 -21.56
C ILE A 161 -5.42 11.06 -20.73
N ILE A 162 -5.67 11.09 -19.42
CA ILE A 162 -5.13 12.14 -18.54
C ILE A 162 -3.62 11.98 -18.38
N GLU A 163 -3.11 10.76 -18.19
CA GLU A 163 -1.68 10.48 -18.08
C GLU A 163 -0.93 10.90 -19.34
N GLU A 164 -1.41 10.50 -20.52
CA GLU A 164 -0.82 10.93 -21.80
C GLU A 164 -0.90 12.46 -21.99
N GLY A 165 -2.04 13.06 -21.63
CA GLY A 165 -2.18 14.51 -21.71
C GLY A 165 -1.18 15.24 -20.81
N LEU A 166 -0.92 14.75 -19.61
CA LEU A 166 0.07 15.31 -18.69
C LEU A 166 1.51 15.14 -19.20
N GLU A 167 1.81 14.03 -19.86
CA GLU A 167 3.14 13.79 -20.48
C GLU A 167 3.38 14.71 -21.69
N ILE A 168 2.37 14.89 -22.55
CA ILE A 168 2.52 15.63 -23.80
C ILE A 168 2.44 17.14 -23.58
N TYR A 169 1.47 17.61 -22.81
CA TYR A 169 1.14 19.03 -22.64
C TYR A 169 1.57 19.63 -21.31
N GLY A 170 2.08 18.79 -20.38
CA GLY A 170 2.34 19.21 -19.01
C GLY A 170 1.06 19.40 -18.18
N PRO A 171 1.15 20.03 -17.00
CA PRO A 171 0.00 20.20 -16.11
C PRO A 171 -1.11 21.03 -16.76
N PHE A 172 -2.34 20.50 -16.76
CA PHE A 172 -3.53 21.18 -17.28
C PHE A 172 -4.67 21.17 -16.23
N LYS A 173 -5.64 22.07 -16.44
CA LYS A 173 -6.72 22.28 -15.48
C LYS A 173 -7.84 21.27 -15.64
N PHE A 174 -8.63 21.10 -14.58
CA PHE A 174 -9.83 20.27 -14.56
C PHE A 174 -10.78 20.52 -15.76
N ARG A 175 -10.96 21.80 -16.16
CA ARG A 175 -11.82 22.14 -17.30
C ARG A 175 -11.27 21.61 -18.62
N ASP A 176 -9.97 21.67 -18.80
CA ASP A 176 -9.30 21.22 -20.03
C ASP A 176 -9.37 19.70 -20.13
N ALA A 177 -9.21 19.00 -19.01
CA ALA A 177 -9.40 17.55 -18.93
C ALA A 177 -10.78 17.10 -19.40
N ILE A 178 -11.86 17.79 -19.01
CA ILE A 178 -13.22 17.48 -19.45
C ILE A 178 -13.32 17.57 -20.97
N VAL A 179 -12.70 18.59 -21.57
CA VAL A 179 -12.73 18.79 -23.04
C VAL A 179 -11.95 17.67 -23.74
N ILE A 180 -10.78 17.33 -23.24
CA ILE A 180 -9.94 16.25 -23.79
C ILE A 180 -10.69 14.92 -23.72
N ILE A 181 -11.19 14.54 -22.54
CA ILE A 181 -11.95 13.28 -22.33
C ILE A 181 -13.17 13.24 -23.26
N SER A 182 -13.92 14.34 -23.36
CA SER A 182 -15.12 14.42 -24.21
C SER A 182 -14.81 14.17 -25.68
N LYS A 183 -13.68 14.69 -26.17
CA LYS A 183 -13.24 14.50 -27.56
C LYS A 183 -12.74 13.07 -27.81
N GLU A 184 -11.87 12.56 -26.93
CA GLU A 184 -11.23 11.25 -27.08
C GLU A 184 -12.23 10.09 -26.95
N LEU A 185 -13.16 10.18 -25.99
CA LEU A 185 -14.15 9.13 -25.76
C LEU A 185 -15.45 9.35 -26.55
N LYS A 186 -15.63 10.49 -27.23
CA LYS A 186 -16.85 10.89 -27.94
C LYS A 186 -18.10 10.86 -27.04
N VAL A 187 -17.94 11.32 -25.78
CA VAL A 187 -19.03 11.41 -24.79
C VAL A 187 -19.34 12.86 -24.47
N SER A 188 -20.48 13.10 -23.83
CA SER A 188 -20.87 14.47 -23.43
C SER A 188 -19.90 15.04 -22.37
N ARG A 189 -19.87 16.36 -22.25
CA ARG A 189 -19.05 17.03 -21.20
C ARG A 189 -19.51 16.68 -19.80
N ASP A 190 -20.78 16.43 -19.59
CA ASP A 190 -21.32 16.04 -18.29
C ASP A 190 -20.87 14.62 -17.93
N GLU A 191 -20.88 13.71 -18.87
CA GLU A 191 -20.36 12.35 -18.69
C GLU A 191 -18.85 12.37 -18.44
N SER A 192 -18.09 13.16 -19.20
CA SER A 192 -16.64 13.36 -18.97
C SER A 192 -16.36 13.88 -17.58
N ARG A 193 -17.16 14.87 -17.11
CA ARG A 193 -17.07 15.40 -15.75
C ARG A 193 -17.36 14.32 -14.70
N ARG A 194 -18.39 13.50 -14.91
CA ARG A 194 -18.77 12.41 -14.02
C ARG A 194 -17.63 11.40 -13.87
N LEU A 195 -17.05 10.97 -14.99
CA LEU A 195 -15.94 10.01 -15.03
C LEU A 195 -14.68 10.56 -14.34
N LEU A 196 -14.31 11.82 -14.65
CA LEU A 196 -13.17 12.48 -14.02
C LEU A 196 -13.36 12.64 -12.51
N MET A 197 -14.56 13.03 -12.06
CA MET A 197 -14.88 13.11 -10.63
C MET A 197 -14.84 11.76 -9.93
N GLN A 198 -15.19 10.67 -10.62
CA GLN A 198 -15.04 9.32 -10.05
C GLN A 198 -13.56 8.98 -9.82
N LEU A 199 -12.66 9.27 -10.77
CA LEU A 199 -11.22 9.07 -10.59
C LEU A 199 -10.65 9.91 -9.45
N ILE A 200 -11.12 11.14 -9.28
CA ILE A 200 -10.73 12.01 -8.15
C ILE A 200 -11.24 11.44 -6.83
N LYS A 201 -12.51 11.03 -6.74
CA LYS A 201 -13.07 10.40 -5.52
C LYS A 201 -12.37 9.11 -5.16
N GLN A 202 -11.90 8.35 -6.15
CA GLN A 202 -11.14 7.12 -5.94
C GLN A 202 -9.65 7.38 -5.66
N GLY A 203 -9.21 8.65 -5.74
CA GLY A 203 -7.84 9.05 -5.39
C GLY A 203 -6.79 8.77 -6.49
N PHE A 204 -7.19 8.42 -7.71
CA PHE A 204 -6.25 8.25 -8.84
C PHE A 204 -5.73 9.57 -9.38
N ILE A 205 -6.55 10.61 -9.29
CA ILE A 205 -6.23 11.97 -9.71
C ILE A 205 -6.51 12.91 -8.54
N LYS A 206 -5.65 13.91 -8.38
CA LYS A 206 -5.83 14.99 -7.40
C LYS A 206 -5.95 16.31 -8.12
N ILE A 207 -6.74 17.22 -7.53
CA ILE A 207 -6.75 18.61 -7.92
C ILE A 207 -5.80 19.34 -6.97
N VAL A 208 -4.74 19.92 -7.53
CA VAL A 208 -3.75 20.71 -6.78
C VAL A 208 -4.05 22.20 -6.88
N ARG A 209 -3.23 23.03 -6.20
CA ARG A 209 -3.41 24.49 -6.15
C ARG A 209 -3.55 25.08 -7.57
N GLY A 210 -4.54 25.92 -7.78
CA GLY A 210 -4.85 26.53 -9.09
C GLY A 210 -5.75 25.68 -9.98
N GLY A 211 -6.27 24.54 -9.50
CA GLY A 211 -7.21 23.68 -10.24
C GLY A 211 -6.53 22.76 -11.27
N TYR A 212 -5.21 22.58 -11.17
CA TYR A 212 -4.45 21.66 -12.01
C TYR A 212 -4.64 20.21 -11.55
N LEU A 213 -4.50 19.28 -12.49
CA LEU A 213 -4.57 17.85 -12.23
C LEU A 213 -3.18 17.26 -11.99
N GLU A 214 -3.12 16.30 -11.10
CA GLU A 214 -1.94 15.47 -10.81
C GLU A 214 -2.39 14.03 -10.66
N CYS A 215 -1.69 13.09 -11.32
CA CYS A 215 -1.90 11.66 -11.12
C CYS A 215 -1.27 11.20 -9.82
N SER A 216 -1.98 10.32 -9.08
CA SER A 216 -1.53 9.78 -7.79
C SER A 216 -0.62 8.55 -7.94
N ARG A 217 -0.26 8.19 -9.17
CA ARG A 217 0.67 7.10 -9.49
C ARG A 217 2.11 7.52 -9.40
#